data_a253cfba8a00e073ba59d75b8fffb5da
#
_entry.id   a253cfba8a00e073ba59d75b8fffb5da
#
_cell.length_a   1.000
_cell.length_b   1.000
_cell.length_c   1.000
_cell.angle_alpha   90.00
_cell.angle_beta   90.00
_cell.angle_gamma   90.00
#
_symmetry.space_group_name_H-M   'P 1'
#
loop_
_entity.id
_entity.type
_entity.pdbx_description
1 polymer ?
#
loop_
_entity_poly.entity_id
_entity_poly.type
_entity_poly.pdbx_seq_one_letter_code
_entity_poly.pdbx_strand_id
1 'polypeptide(L)'
;MAKYIMALDAGTTSNRCILFNEKGEMCSVAQKEFTQFFPKPGWVEHDAEEIWATQLEVAKEAMANIQATAADICAIGITNQRETTIVWDKNTGEPVYHAIVWQCRRTAEYADSLKEKGLTETFREKTGLVIDAYFSATKLKWLLDNVPGARERAERGELLFGTVETWLIWKLTQGQVHVTDYSNASRTMMFNINTLKWDDEILKAVSYTHLRAHETDQYLV
;
A
#
# COMPACT_ATOMS: atom_id res chain seq x y z
N MET A 1 0.41 16.07 -28.78
CA MET A 1 1.31 16.15 -27.62
C MET A 1 0.49 15.87 -26.39
N ALA A 2 1.00 15.07 -25.45
CA ALA A 2 0.33 14.83 -24.16
C ALA A 2 0.12 16.16 -23.42
N LYS A 3 -1.05 16.35 -22.81
CA LYS A 3 -1.51 17.65 -22.29
C LYS A 3 -1.72 17.67 -20.79
N TYR A 4 -1.83 16.48 -20.18
CA TYR A 4 -2.28 16.37 -18.79
C TYR A 4 -1.37 15.48 -17.95
N ILE A 5 -1.23 15.84 -16.68
CA ILE A 5 -0.76 14.97 -15.61
C ILE A 5 -1.99 14.44 -14.89
N MET A 6 -2.05 13.12 -14.70
CA MET A 6 -3.10 12.46 -13.94
C MET A 6 -2.64 12.25 -12.50
N ALA A 7 -3.39 12.76 -11.54
CA ALA A 7 -3.19 12.48 -10.12
C ALA A 7 -4.25 11.49 -9.63
N LEU A 8 -3.81 10.33 -9.16
CA LEU A 8 -4.63 9.30 -8.52
C LEU A 8 -4.49 9.44 -7.01
N ASP A 9 -5.59 9.71 -6.32
CA ASP A 9 -5.65 9.88 -4.88
C ASP A 9 -6.51 8.76 -4.28
N ALA A 10 -5.86 7.70 -3.81
CA ALA A 10 -6.51 6.57 -3.16
C ALA A 10 -6.67 6.84 -1.66
N GLY A 11 -7.69 7.62 -1.30
CA GLY A 11 -7.98 8.00 0.08
C GLY A 11 -8.55 6.86 0.93
N THR A 12 -8.81 7.14 2.20
CA THR A 12 -9.32 6.11 3.14
C THR A 12 -10.78 5.74 2.86
N THR A 13 -11.59 6.66 2.38
CA THR A 13 -13.03 6.42 2.18
C THR A 13 -13.47 6.53 0.73
N SER A 14 -12.62 7.07 -0.13
CA SER A 14 -12.92 7.30 -1.55
C SER A 14 -11.67 7.37 -2.38
N ASN A 15 -11.79 7.03 -3.64
CA ASN A 15 -10.79 7.25 -4.67
C ASN A 15 -11.13 8.50 -5.48
N ARG A 16 -10.10 9.23 -5.90
CA ARG A 16 -10.21 10.44 -6.71
C ARG A 16 -9.21 10.40 -7.85
N CYS A 17 -9.59 10.99 -8.98
CA CYS A 17 -8.68 11.30 -10.07
C CYS A 17 -8.80 12.78 -10.42
N ILE A 18 -7.67 13.46 -10.57
CA ILE A 18 -7.60 14.86 -11.00
C ILE A 18 -6.69 14.93 -12.22
N LEU A 19 -7.12 15.66 -13.24
CA LEU A 19 -6.30 15.97 -14.40
C LEU A 19 -5.84 17.43 -14.34
N PHE A 20 -4.53 17.62 -14.37
CA PHE A 20 -3.89 18.93 -14.40
C PHE A 20 -3.28 19.20 -15.77
N ASN A 21 -3.39 20.42 -16.26
CA ASN A 21 -2.66 20.87 -17.46
C ASN A 21 -1.21 21.26 -17.10
N GLU A 22 -0.43 21.63 -18.12
CA GLU A 22 0.96 22.09 -18.00
C GLU A 22 1.17 23.34 -17.14
N LYS A 23 0.11 24.09 -16.87
CA LYS A 23 0.13 25.26 -15.94
C LYS A 23 -0.18 24.88 -14.50
N GLY A 24 -0.49 23.60 -14.22
CA GLY A 24 -0.93 23.14 -12.90
C GLY A 24 -2.39 23.48 -12.59
N GLU A 25 -3.19 23.88 -13.58
CA GLU A 25 -4.62 24.15 -13.41
C GLU A 25 -5.39 22.84 -13.45
N MET A 26 -6.34 22.66 -12.54
CA MET A 26 -7.24 21.49 -12.49
C MET A 26 -8.26 21.58 -13.63
N CYS A 27 -8.19 20.63 -14.58
CA CYS A 27 -9.06 20.59 -15.75
C CYS A 27 -10.25 19.65 -15.57
N SER A 28 -10.08 18.59 -14.78
CA SER A 28 -11.14 17.61 -14.50
C SER A 28 -10.91 16.95 -13.16
N VAL A 29 -12.02 16.52 -12.52
CA VAL A 29 -12.01 15.73 -11.30
C VAL A 29 -13.17 14.72 -11.33
N ALA A 30 -12.89 13.51 -10.85
CA ALA A 30 -13.92 12.52 -10.53
C ALA A 30 -13.56 11.85 -9.19
N GLN A 31 -14.59 11.49 -8.41
CA GLN A 31 -14.42 10.88 -7.10
C GLN A 31 -15.53 9.86 -6.85
N LYS A 32 -15.17 8.73 -6.21
CA LYS A 32 -16.12 7.69 -5.83
C LYS A 32 -15.75 7.08 -4.49
N GLU A 33 -16.73 6.91 -3.62
CA GLU A 33 -16.60 6.18 -2.36
C GLU A 33 -16.56 4.67 -2.63
N PHE A 34 -15.97 3.92 -1.70
CA PHE A 34 -15.94 2.46 -1.70
C PHE A 34 -16.28 1.90 -0.31
N THR A 35 -16.59 0.60 -0.25
CA THR A 35 -17.11 -0.05 0.94
C THR A 35 -16.09 -0.10 2.08
N GLN A 36 -16.53 0.27 3.28
CA GLN A 36 -15.78 0.13 4.52
C GLN A 36 -16.30 -1.08 5.29
N PHE A 37 -15.42 -2.02 5.66
CA PHE A 37 -15.80 -3.22 6.42
C PHE A 37 -15.34 -3.11 7.87
N PHE A 38 -16.24 -3.39 8.81
CA PHE A 38 -15.99 -3.38 10.26
C PHE A 38 -16.37 -4.72 10.88
N PRO A 39 -15.61 -5.81 10.59
CA PRO A 39 -16.03 -7.19 10.97
C PRO A 39 -16.06 -7.45 12.46
N LYS A 40 -15.30 -6.69 13.25
CA LYS A 40 -15.27 -6.75 14.73
C LYS A 40 -14.98 -5.36 15.30
N PRO A 41 -15.28 -5.08 16.58
CA PRO A 41 -14.91 -3.82 17.24
C PRO A 41 -13.41 -3.52 17.05
N GLY A 42 -13.09 -2.32 16.55
CA GLY A 42 -11.72 -1.89 16.28
C GLY A 42 -11.05 -2.51 15.04
N TRP A 43 -11.76 -3.33 14.26
CA TRP A 43 -11.27 -3.86 12.99
C TRP A 43 -11.78 -3.03 11.84
N VAL A 44 -10.90 -2.70 10.91
CA VAL A 44 -11.24 -1.94 9.69
C VAL A 44 -10.55 -2.60 8.50
N GLU A 45 -11.33 -2.89 7.48
CA GLU A 45 -10.88 -3.57 6.27
C GLU A 45 -11.46 -2.91 5.02
N HIS A 46 -10.74 -3.05 3.90
CA HIS A 46 -11.22 -2.69 2.57
C HIS A 46 -11.03 -3.87 1.61
N ASP A 47 -11.89 -3.95 0.59
CA ASP A 47 -11.65 -4.82 -0.54
C ASP A 47 -10.62 -4.17 -1.48
N ALA A 48 -9.47 -4.82 -1.66
CA ALA A 48 -8.41 -4.30 -2.52
C ALA A 48 -8.81 -4.26 -4.00
N GLU A 49 -9.67 -5.18 -4.45
CA GLU A 49 -10.21 -5.15 -5.81
C GLU A 49 -11.22 -4.01 -6.00
N GLU A 50 -12.02 -3.68 -4.98
CA GLU A 50 -12.91 -2.52 -5.04
C GLU A 50 -12.10 -1.20 -5.07
N ILE A 51 -11.00 -1.10 -4.30
CA ILE A 51 -10.07 0.04 -4.38
C ILE A 51 -9.54 0.19 -5.82
N TRP A 52 -9.08 -0.90 -6.44
CA TRP A 52 -8.60 -0.88 -7.82
C TRP A 52 -9.70 -0.49 -8.81
N ALA A 53 -10.87 -1.14 -8.74
CA ALA A 53 -11.97 -0.93 -9.66
C ALA A 53 -12.48 0.52 -9.61
N THR A 54 -12.66 1.07 -8.41
CA THR A 54 -13.11 2.46 -8.22
C THR A 54 -12.05 3.47 -8.65
N GLN A 55 -10.74 3.19 -8.41
CA GLN A 55 -9.67 4.08 -8.88
C GLN A 55 -9.61 4.13 -10.42
N LEU A 56 -9.76 2.98 -11.08
CA LEU A 56 -9.78 2.91 -12.54
C LEU A 56 -11.04 3.60 -13.11
N GLU A 57 -12.18 3.46 -12.44
CA GLU A 57 -13.44 4.10 -12.84
C GLU A 57 -13.33 5.62 -12.81
N VAL A 58 -12.87 6.20 -11.69
CA VAL A 58 -12.71 7.66 -11.58
C VAL A 58 -11.63 8.21 -12.52
N ALA A 59 -10.60 7.43 -12.84
CA ALA A 59 -9.61 7.81 -13.85
C ALA A 59 -10.25 7.92 -15.24
N LYS A 60 -11.06 6.94 -15.63
CA LYS A 60 -11.80 6.95 -16.91
C LYS A 60 -12.83 8.09 -16.96
N GLU A 61 -13.56 8.31 -15.88
CA GLU A 61 -14.56 9.37 -15.77
C GLU A 61 -13.89 10.76 -15.89
N ALA A 62 -12.80 11.00 -15.17
CA ALA A 62 -12.08 12.28 -15.25
C ALA A 62 -11.57 12.56 -16.67
N MET A 63 -11.08 11.55 -17.39
CA MET A 63 -10.70 11.69 -18.80
C MET A 63 -11.94 11.97 -19.71
N ALA A 64 -13.03 11.23 -19.52
CA ALA A 64 -14.24 11.39 -20.31
C ALA A 64 -14.87 12.78 -20.18
N ASN A 65 -14.85 13.36 -18.98
CA ASN A 65 -15.40 14.70 -18.70
C ASN A 65 -14.81 15.81 -19.57
N ILE A 66 -13.56 15.65 -20.03
CA ILE A 66 -12.88 16.62 -20.91
C ILE A 66 -12.50 16.01 -22.28
N GLN A 67 -13.06 14.86 -22.62
CA GLN A 67 -12.81 14.13 -23.86
C GLN A 67 -11.31 13.83 -24.09
N ALA A 68 -10.54 13.66 -23.01
CA ALA A 68 -9.15 13.24 -23.07
C ALA A 68 -9.04 11.73 -23.29
N THR A 69 -7.96 11.32 -23.94
CA THR A 69 -7.58 9.92 -24.17
C THR A 69 -6.31 9.58 -23.41
N ALA A 70 -5.95 8.30 -23.34
CA ALA A 70 -4.67 7.89 -22.75
C ALA A 70 -3.44 8.56 -23.40
N ALA A 71 -3.53 8.88 -24.69
CA ALA A 71 -2.46 9.58 -25.42
C ALA A 71 -2.28 11.05 -24.99
N ASP A 72 -3.26 11.61 -24.29
CA ASP A 72 -3.19 12.96 -23.74
C ASP A 72 -2.57 13.01 -22.33
N ILE A 73 -2.32 11.84 -21.70
CA ILE A 73 -1.72 11.73 -20.35
C ILE A 73 -0.20 11.56 -20.50
N CYS A 74 0.58 12.49 -19.96
CA CYS A 74 2.05 12.44 -20.02
C CYS A 74 2.69 11.77 -18.79
N ALA A 75 2.01 11.79 -17.65
CA ALA A 75 2.48 11.16 -16.41
C ALA A 75 1.31 10.86 -15.47
N ILE A 76 1.51 9.89 -14.57
CA ILE A 76 0.57 9.54 -13.51
C ILE A 76 1.30 9.69 -12.17
N GLY A 77 0.78 10.54 -11.27
CA GLY A 77 1.18 10.60 -9.87
C GLY A 77 0.18 9.84 -9.01
N ILE A 78 0.67 9.09 -8.02
CA ILE A 78 -0.18 8.32 -7.11
C ILE A 78 0.07 8.78 -5.68
N THR A 79 -1.00 9.09 -4.95
CA THR A 79 -1.00 9.24 -3.49
C THR A 79 -2.06 8.32 -2.89
N ASN A 80 -1.93 7.97 -1.61
CA ASN A 80 -2.75 6.93 -1.03
C ASN A 80 -2.97 7.07 0.48
N GLN A 81 -3.87 6.23 1.00
CA GLN A 81 -3.96 5.93 2.42
C GLN A 81 -2.75 5.08 2.81
N ARG A 82 -1.72 5.70 3.41
CA ARG A 82 -0.49 5.01 3.83
C ARG A 82 -0.78 3.93 4.87
N GLU A 83 0.18 3.04 5.12
CA GLU A 83 0.17 1.96 6.12
C GLU A 83 -0.88 0.87 5.91
N THR A 84 -1.93 1.10 5.11
CA THR A 84 -2.89 0.07 4.74
C THR A 84 -2.18 -1.07 4.02
N THR A 85 -2.39 -2.30 4.49
CA THR A 85 -1.58 -3.47 4.13
C THR A 85 -2.37 -4.41 3.24
N ILE A 86 -1.80 -4.73 2.09
CA ILE A 86 -2.36 -5.67 1.11
C ILE A 86 -1.34 -6.78 0.86
N VAL A 87 -1.81 -8.04 0.82
CA VAL A 87 -1.03 -9.21 0.40
C VAL A 87 -1.79 -9.94 -0.69
N TRP A 88 -1.11 -10.28 -1.79
CA TRP A 88 -1.75 -10.94 -2.92
C TRP A 88 -0.84 -12.01 -3.54
N ASP A 89 -1.46 -12.94 -4.26
CA ASP A 89 -0.74 -13.94 -5.06
C ASP A 89 -0.13 -13.29 -6.30
N LYS A 90 1.18 -13.46 -6.49
CA LYS A 90 1.90 -12.86 -7.63
C LYS A 90 1.52 -13.44 -9.00
N ASN A 91 0.97 -14.67 -9.02
CA ASN A 91 0.64 -15.36 -10.26
C ASN A 91 -0.80 -15.10 -10.70
N THR A 92 -1.74 -15.05 -9.73
CA THR A 92 -3.16 -14.81 -10.02
C THR A 92 -3.55 -13.34 -9.89
N GLY A 93 -2.82 -12.59 -9.06
CA GLY A 93 -3.16 -11.22 -8.70
C GLY A 93 -4.29 -11.10 -7.68
N GLU A 94 -4.73 -12.20 -7.09
CA GLU A 94 -5.83 -12.20 -6.14
C GLU A 94 -5.32 -11.87 -4.73
N PRO A 95 -5.93 -10.90 -4.03
CA PRO A 95 -5.65 -10.64 -2.62
C PRO A 95 -5.96 -11.89 -1.77
N VAL A 96 -5.06 -12.24 -0.86
CA VAL A 96 -5.26 -13.40 0.04
C VAL A 96 -6.25 -13.10 1.17
N TYR A 97 -6.50 -11.84 1.42
CA TYR A 97 -7.40 -11.30 2.43
C TYR A 97 -7.76 -9.84 2.10
N HIS A 98 -8.79 -9.28 2.74
CA HIS A 98 -9.07 -7.84 2.66
C HIS A 98 -7.84 -7.02 3.08
N ALA A 99 -7.67 -5.85 2.49
CA ALA A 99 -6.68 -4.87 2.93
C ALA A 99 -6.93 -4.47 4.39
N ILE A 100 -5.93 -4.61 5.24
CA ILE A 100 -6.05 -4.20 6.65
C ILE A 100 -5.69 -2.73 6.74
N VAL A 101 -6.69 -1.91 7.09
CA VAL A 101 -6.59 -0.45 7.08
C VAL A 101 -5.71 0.07 8.22
N TRP A 102 -5.06 1.21 8.03
CA TRP A 102 -4.22 1.88 9.03
C TRP A 102 -4.92 2.12 10.37
N GLN A 103 -6.24 2.34 10.38
CA GLN A 103 -7.07 2.53 11.57
C GLN A 103 -7.31 1.24 12.37
N CYS A 104 -7.05 0.07 11.79
CA CYS A 104 -7.35 -1.22 12.39
C CYS A 104 -6.50 -1.50 13.62
N ARG A 105 -7.15 -1.85 14.74
CA ARG A 105 -6.49 -2.10 16.03
C ARG A 105 -6.27 -3.59 16.35
N ARG A 106 -6.57 -4.52 15.40
CA ARG A 106 -6.48 -5.99 15.65
C ARG A 106 -5.10 -6.48 16.09
N THR A 107 -4.05 -5.71 15.80
CA THR A 107 -2.66 -6.07 16.10
C THR A 107 -2.09 -5.28 17.29
N ALA A 108 -2.92 -4.58 18.06
CA ALA A 108 -2.47 -3.75 19.18
C ALA A 108 -1.73 -4.58 20.25
N GLU A 109 -2.28 -5.73 20.63
CA GLU A 109 -1.65 -6.62 21.61
C GLU A 109 -0.28 -7.12 21.16
N TYR A 110 -0.14 -7.43 19.86
CA TYR A 110 1.15 -7.81 19.30
C TYR A 110 2.14 -6.63 19.31
N ALA A 111 1.68 -5.42 18.97
CA ALA A 111 2.53 -4.23 19.05
C ALA A 111 3.02 -3.98 20.50
N ASP A 112 2.17 -4.18 21.49
CA ASP A 112 2.53 -4.06 22.90
C ASP A 112 3.54 -5.15 23.32
N SER A 113 3.37 -6.39 22.85
CA SER A 113 4.36 -7.46 23.10
C SER A 113 5.77 -7.16 22.55
N LEU A 114 5.89 -6.40 21.47
CA LEU A 114 7.20 -5.96 20.95
C LEU A 114 7.84 -4.91 21.86
N LYS A 115 7.03 -4.01 22.45
CA LYS A 115 7.52 -3.03 23.45
C LYS A 115 8.01 -3.72 24.73
N GLU A 116 7.24 -4.71 25.21
CA GLU A 116 7.60 -5.52 26.38
C GLU A 116 8.94 -6.29 26.18
N LYS A 117 9.24 -6.67 24.94
CA LYS A 117 10.53 -7.27 24.56
C LYS A 117 11.69 -6.25 24.49
N GLY A 118 11.46 -4.98 24.82
CA GLY A 118 12.48 -3.93 24.83
C GLY A 118 12.88 -3.41 23.46
N LEU A 119 12.06 -3.64 22.41
CA LEU A 119 12.41 -3.28 21.02
C LEU A 119 12.11 -1.82 20.66
N THR A 120 11.56 -1.03 21.57
CA THR A 120 11.10 0.34 21.30
C THR A 120 12.20 1.22 20.70
N GLU A 121 13.39 1.25 21.31
CA GLU A 121 14.49 2.08 20.81
C GLU A 121 15.04 1.58 19.48
N THR A 122 15.16 0.26 19.29
CA THR A 122 15.61 -0.33 18.02
C THR A 122 14.71 0.11 16.85
N PHE A 123 13.39 0.03 17.03
CA PHE A 123 12.44 0.50 16.01
C PHE A 123 12.55 2.00 15.81
N ARG A 124 12.62 2.78 16.88
CA ARG A 124 12.69 4.23 16.80
C ARG A 124 13.95 4.72 16.07
N GLU A 125 15.11 4.17 16.41
CA GLU A 125 16.38 4.54 15.77
C GLU A 125 16.42 4.20 14.28
N LYS A 126 15.87 3.06 13.91
CA LYS A 126 15.92 2.57 12.53
C LYS A 126 14.83 3.13 11.63
N THR A 127 13.62 3.32 12.16
CA THR A 127 12.45 3.71 11.37
C THR A 127 11.92 5.11 11.66
N GLY A 128 12.35 5.73 12.76
CA GLY A 128 11.77 6.98 13.26
C GLY A 128 10.39 6.82 13.86
N LEU A 129 9.84 5.60 13.94
CA LEU A 129 8.45 5.34 14.33
C LEU A 129 8.38 4.76 15.74
N VAL A 130 7.22 4.96 16.38
CA VAL A 130 6.82 4.20 17.57
C VAL A 130 6.30 2.82 17.15
N ILE A 131 6.38 1.82 18.03
CA ILE A 131 5.73 0.53 17.78
C ILE A 131 4.23 0.69 18.00
N ASP A 132 3.43 0.56 16.95
CA ASP A 132 1.97 0.65 17.02
C ASP A 132 1.29 -0.20 15.93
N ALA A 133 0.06 -0.64 16.20
CA ALA A 133 -0.81 -1.32 15.23
C ALA A 133 -1.16 -0.46 14.00
N TYR A 134 -0.90 0.83 14.06
CA TYR A 134 -1.10 1.78 12.97
C TYR A 134 -0.29 1.39 11.71
N PHE A 135 0.96 0.94 11.89
CA PHE A 135 1.91 0.66 10.82
C PHE A 135 1.74 -0.74 10.19
N SER A 136 2.34 -0.96 9.01
CA SER A 136 2.09 -2.15 8.20
C SER A 136 2.66 -3.44 8.79
N ALA A 137 3.81 -3.40 9.47
CA ALA A 137 4.54 -4.60 9.91
C ALA A 137 3.70 -5.58 10.72
N THR A 138 2.96 -5.07 11.72
CA THR A 138 2.12 -5.91 12.58
C THR A 138 0.94 -6.52 11.85
N LYS A 139 0.37 -5.79 10.87
CA LYS A 139 -0.73 -6.25 10.01
C LYS A 139 -0.27 -7.37 9.07
N LEU A 140 0.90 -7.19 8.48
CA LEU A 140 1.51 -8.21 7.63
C LEU A 140 1.74 -9.50 8.41
N LYS A 141 2.35 -9.41 9.61
CA LYS A 141 2.49 -10.58 10.49
C LYS A 141 1.14 -11.24 10.77
N TRP A 142 0.11 -10.44 11.08
CA TRP A 142 -1.21 -10.98 11.34
C TRP A 142 -1.76 -11.75 10.12
N LEU A 143 -1.62 -11.21 8.91
CA LEU A 143 -2.03 -11.89 7.67
C LEU A 143 -1.33 -13.24 7.51
N LEU A 144 -0.01 -13.28 7.70
CA LEU A 144 0.77 -14.51 7.57
C LEU A 144 0.40 -15.57 8.61
N ASP A 145 0.00 -15.15 9.82
CA ASP A 145 -0.33 -16.07 10.90
C ASP A 145 -1.80 -16.54 10.89
N ASN A 146 -2.71 -15.75 10.31
CA ASN A 146 -4.15 -16.00 10.43
C ASN A 146 -4.84 -16.38 9.11
N VAL A 147 -4.20 -16.11 7.95
CA VAL A 147 -4.72 -16.58 6.67
C VAL A 147 -4.14 -17.97 6.38
N PRO A 148 -5.00 -19.00 6.21
CA PRO A 148 -4.53 -20.37 6.02
C PRO A 148 -3.54 -20.49 4.84
N GLY A 149 -2.37 -21.06 5.09
CA GLY A 149 -1.33 -21.28 4.10
C GLY A 149 -0.57 -20.04 3.62
N ALA A 150 -0.88 -18.84 4.15
CA ALA A 150 -0.24 -17.61 3.71
C ALA A 150 1.26 -17.59 4.02
N ARG A 151 1.65 -18.05 5.21
CA ARG A 151 3.07 -18.08 5.62
C ARG A 151 3.89 -18.99 4.72
N GLU A 152 3.45 -20.21 4.51
CA GLU A 152 4.15 -21.19 3.65
C GLU A 152 4.22 -20.72 2.20
N ARG A 153 3.17 -20.08 1.70
CA ARG A 153 3.14 -19.48 0.36
C ARG A 153 4.12 -18.32 0.24
N ALA A 154 4.18 -17.49 1.29
CA ALA A 154 5.13 -16.38 1.39
C ALA A 154 6.59 -16.90 1.38
N GLU A 155 6.89 -17.94 2.15
CA GLU A 155 8.22 -18.58 2.21
C GLU A 155 8.64 -19.17 0.87
N ARG A 156 7.68 -19.65 0.06
CA ARG A 156 7.94 -20.08 -1.32
C ARG A 156 8.02 -18.94 -2.33
N GLY A 157 7.85 -17.69 -1.89
CA GLY A 157 7.90 -16.50 -2.74
C GLY A 157 6.70 -16.40 -3.71
N GLU A 158 5.54 -16.94 -3.34
CA GLU A 158 4.31 -16.91 -4.13
C GLU A 158 3.45 -15.68 -3.86
N LEU A 159 3.69 -14.99 -2.75
CA LEU A 159 2.93 -13.82 -2.34
C LEU A 159 3.74 -12.53 -2.52
N LEU A 160 3.06 -11.44 -2.74
CA LEU A 160 3.58 -10.07 -2.73
C LEU A 160 2.88 -9.28 -1.63
N PHE A 161 3.61 -8.32 -1.07
CA PHE A 161 3.12 -7.35 -0.10
C PHE A 161 3.26 -5.94 -0.65
N GLY A 162 2.32 -5.07 -0.32
CA GLY A 162 2.43 -3.64 -0.58
C GLY A 162 1.45 -2.81 0.23
N THR A 163 1.67 -1.51 0.18
CA THR A 163 0.68 -0.50 0.50
C THR A 163 -0.18 -0.20 -0.73
N VAL A 164 -1.18 0.67 -0.62
CA VAL A 164 -2.18 0.83 -1.69
C VAL A 164 -1.55 1.31 -3.00
N GLU A 165 -0.55 2.20 -2.96
CA GLU A 165 0.14 2.65 -4.18
C GLU A 165 0.87 1.51 -4.89
N THR A 166 1.52 0.61 -4.14
CA THR A 166 2.19 -0.57 -4.70
C THR A 166 1.19 -1.48 -5.41
N TRP A 167 0.02 -1.70 -4.79
CA TRP A 167 -1.08 -2.44 -5.37
C TRP A 167 -1.58 -1.81 -6.66
N LEU A 168 -1.81 -0.48 -6.67
CA LEU A 168 -2.26 0.24 -7.86
C LEU A 168 -1.24 0.20 -8.99
N ILE A 169 0.06 0.38 -8.69
CA ILE A 169 1.13 0.27 -9.69
C ILE A 169 1.16 -1.14 -10.28
N TRP A 170 1.08 -2.16 -9.42
CA TRP A 170 1.07 -3.56 -9.85
C TRP A 170 -0.13 -3.86 -10.77
N LYS A 171 -1.33 -3.38 -10.44
CA LYS A 171 -2.54 -3.52 -11.28
C LYS A 171 -2.42 -2.72 -12.58
N LEU A 172 -1.96 -1.47 -12.54
CA LEU A 172 -1.77 -0.62 -13.71
C LEU A 172 -0.76 -1.21 -14.71
N THR A 173 0.26 -1.89 -14.21
CA THR A 173 1.31 -2.52 -15.02
C THR A 173 1.03 -3.99 -15.35
N GLN A 174 -0.17 -4.49 -15.04
CA GLN A 174 -0.56 -5.89 -15.27
C GLN A 174 0.42 -6.90 -14.65
N GLY A 175 0.87 -6.63 -13.43
CA GLY A 175 1.77 -7.50 -12.68
C GLY A 175 3.26 -7.38 -13.03
N GLN A 176 3.64 -6.45 -13.91
CA GLN A 176 5.03 -6.34 -14.36
C GLN A 176 5.92 -5.54 -13.40
N VAL A 177 5.34 -4.63 -12.60
CA VAL A 177 6.11 -3.75 -11.70
C VAL A 177 5.58 -3.88 -10.28
N HIS A 178 6.48 -4.23 -9.35
CA HIS A 178 6.22 -4.32 -7.92
C HIS A 178 7.19 -3.39 -7.17
N VAL A 179 6.78 -2.17 -6.94
CA VAL A 179 7.62 -1.09 -6.35
C VAL A 179 6.83 -0.28 -5.32
N THR A 180 7.56 0.38 -4.44
CA THR A 180 7.06 1.40 -3.52
C THR A 180 8.02 2.58 -3.52
N ASP A 181 7.67 3.69 -2.88
CA ASP A 181 8.52 4.85 -2.66
C ASP A 181 8.97 4.96 -1.19
N TYR A 182 9.95 5.81 -0.90
CA TYR A 182 10.47 5.99 0.47
C TYR A 182 9.42 6.55 1.43
N SER A 183 8.48 7.39 0.95
CA SER A 183 7.44 7.94 1.80
C SER A 183 6.49 6.84 2.29
N ASN A 184 6.13 5.88 1.43
CA ASN A 184 5.31 4.73 1.79
C ASN A 184 6.12 3.66 2.54
N ALA A 185 7.31 3.31 2.06
CA ALA A 185 8.19 2.33 2.72
C ALA A 185 8.51 2.72 4.16
N SER A 186 8.84 3.99 4.42
CA SER A 186 9.13 4.50 5.77
C SER A 186 7.96 4.36 6.75
N ARG A 187 6.72 4.24 6.25
CA ARG A 187 5.52 4.05 7.07
C ARG A 187 5.16 2.60 7.34
N THR A 188 5.95 1.66 6.83
CA THR A 188 5.68 0.23 7.05
C THR A 188 6.15 -0.28 8.41
N MET A 189 7.02 0.45 9.11
CA MET A 189 7.74 0.01 10.31
C MET A 189 8.71 -1.17 10.02
N MET A 190 9.13 -1.35 8.77
CA MET A 190 10.07 -2.39 8.32
C MET A 190 11.25 -1.81 7.55
N PHE A 191 11.18 -0.53 7.20
CA PHE A 191 12.16 0.16 6.37
C PHE A 191 13.08 1.03 7.24
N ASN A 192 14.40 0.86 7.07
CA ASN A 192 15.41 1.63 7.79
C ASN A 192 15.66 2.96 7.05
N ILE A 193 15.25 4.06 7.67
CA ILE A 193 15.34 5.41 7.08
C ILE A 193 16.78 5.95 7.03
N ASN A 194 17.73 5.35 7.76
CA ASN A 194 19.12 5.77 7.74
C ASN A 194 19.91 5.11 6.61
N THR A 195 19.58 3.85 6.29
CA THR A 195 20.23 3.07 5.21
C THR A 195 19.44 3.06 3.92
N LEU A 196 18.19 3.52 3.95
CA LEU A 196 17.21 3.47 2.85
C LEU A 196 17.01 2.05 2.29
N LYS A 197 16.91 1.07 3.18
CA LYS A 197 16.73 -0.35 2.87
C LYS A 197 15.75 -1.02 3.84
N TRP A 198 15.18 -2.13 3.43
CA TRP A 198 14.47 -3.03 4.33
C TRP A 198 15.43 -3.54 5.41
N ASP A 199 15.01 -3.53 6.68
CA ASP A 199 15.88 -3.86 7.82
C ASP A 199 15.69 -5.31 8.26
N ASP A 200 16.71 -6.14 8.08
CA ASP A 200 16.63 -7.58 8.38
C ASP A 200 16.40 -7.87 9.87
N GLU A 201 16.91 -7.03 10.79
CA GLU A 201 16.69 -7.21 12.23
C GLU A 201 15.24 -6.95 12.58
N ILE A 202 14.66 -5.86 12.04
CA ILE A 202 13.24 -5.56 12.22
C ILE A 202 12.38 -6.65 11.58
N LEU A 203 12.68 -7.07 10.36
CA LEU A 203 11.97 -8.12 9.67
C LEU A 203 11.94 -9.42 10.50
N LYS A 204 13.06 -9.80 11.12
CA LYS A 204 13.11 -10.94 12.05
C LYS A 204 12.26 -10.71 13.30
N ALA A 205 12.30 -9.51 13.88
CA ALA A 205 11.52 -9.17 15.08
C ALA A 205 10.01 -9.30 14.85
N VAL A 206 9.54 -8.98 13.65
CA VAL A 206 8.12 -9.13 13.27
C VAL A 206 7.82 -10.49 12.64
N SER A 207 8.73 -11.46 12.77
CA SER A 207 8.62 -12.84 12.25
C SER A 207 8.42 -12.89 10.73
N TYR A 208 9.19 -12.06 10.02
CA TYR A 208 9.12 -11.90 8.58
C TYR A 208 10.49 -12.11 7.95
N THR A 209 10.80 -13.29 7.46
CA THR A 209 12.13 -13.59 6.92
C THR A 209 12.18 -13.80 5.40
N HIS A 210 11.06 -13.87 4.69
CA HIS A 210 11.07 -14.37 3.31
C HIS A 210 10.28 -13.57 2.25
N LEU A 211 9.41 -12.65 2.61
CA LEU A 211 8.86 -11.71 1.63
C LEU A 211 9.82 -10.52 1.51
N ARG A 212 10.84 -10.65 0.73
CA ARG A 212 11.50 -9.48 0.19
C ARG A 212 10.50 -8.88 -0.79
N ALA A 213 9.83 -7.79 -0.42
CA ALA A 213 9.44 -6.81 -1.40
C ALA A 213 10.71 -6.61 -2.20
N HIS A 214 10.70 -6.95 -3.48
CA HIS A 214 11.88 -6.81 -4.31
C HIS A 214 12.41 -5.41 -4.07
N GLU A 215 13.67 -5.34 -3.62
CA GLU A 215 14.36 -4.10 -3.40
C GLU A 215 14.05 -3.23 -4.59
N THR A 216 13.40 -2.12 -4.36
CA THR A 216 13.44 -1.02 -5.29
C THR A 216 14.87 -0.49 -5.24
N ASP A 217 15.79 -1.26 -5.84
CA ASP A 217 16.96 -0.67 -6.41
C ASP A 217 16.43 0.21 -7.52
N GLN A 218 16.35 1.51 -7.23
CA GLN A 218 16.14 2.55 -8.22
C GLN A 218 14.68 2.72 -8.71
N TYR A 219 14.21 3.81 -8.44
CA TYR A 219 13.38 4.83 -9.06
C TYR A 219 12.33 5.38 -8.12
N LEU A 220 12.85 6.31 -7.34
CA LEU A 220 12.05 7.41 -6.88
C LEU A 220 12.07 8.46 -7.96
N VAL A 221 10.97 8.73 -8.55
CA VAL A 221 10.71 10.00 -9.22
C VAL A 221 9.72 10.77 -8.40
#